data_fbf581759c5d4e5b68ce23344b1d6c6c
#
_entry.id   fbf581759c5d4e5b68ce23344b1d6c6c
#
_cell.length_a   1.000
_cell.length_b   1.000
_cell.length_c   1.000
_cell.angle_alpha   90.00
_cell.angle_beta   90.00
_cell.angle_gamma   90.00
#
_symmetry.space_group_name_H-M   'P 1'
#
loop_
_entity.id
_entity.type
_entity.pdbx_description
1 polymer ?
#
loop_
_entity_poly.entity_id
_entity_poly.type
_entity_poly.pdbx_seq_one_letter_code
_entity_poly.pdbx_strand_id
1 'polypeptide(L)'
;MYKKEKTEKLKSNIKYLIKSRGETQISLCSSSGLTRTTIYNILEGRVVNVQQSTIRKISDFFGVSYKEIETVDFEEREVIESSVSLLGNMNPAAVPIIKENSLVQSLDKRIGELVATHPLTYFFGTACNLIGVLLENEIKGVNESGDLLIVKKGLSNSNKEKLVYDKTTKGLFITTESCCCSDEVLVIGEIVEERFNG
;
A
#
# COMPACT_ATOMS: atom_id res chain seq x y z
N MET A 1 11.58 27.54 -1.32
CA MET A 1 11.45 26.18 -1.86
C MET A 1 10.13 25.53 -1.41
N TYR A 2 9.90 25.29 -0.15
CA TYR A 2 8.72 24.62 0.43
C TYR A 2 7.32 25.17 0.03
N LYS A 3 7.14 26.49 -0.10
CA LYS A 3 5.83 27.09 -0.48
C LYS A 3 5.46 26.85 -1.95
N LYS A 4 6.43 26.82 -2.85
CA LYS A 4 6.21 26.57 -4.27
C LYS A 4 5.81 25.11 -4.51
N GLU A 5 6.43 24.18 -3.80
CA GLU A 5 6.11 22.73 -3.87
C GLU A 5 4.67 22.46 -3.43
N LYS A 6 4.21 23.08 -2.31
CA LYS A 6 2.83 22.97 -1.85
C LYS A 6 1.80 23.47 -2.86
N THR A 7 2.11 24.59 -3.52
CA THR A 7 1.20 25.16 -4.53
C THR A 7 1.15 24.31 -5.78
N GLU A 8 2.27 23.72 -6.22
CA GLU A 8 2.28 22.79 -7.35
C GLU A 8 1.53 21.49 -7.00
N LYS A 9 1.70 20.95 -5.78
CA LYS A 9 0.94 19.77 -5.33
C LYS A 9 -0.56 20.08 -5.27
N LEU A 10 -0.95 21.22 -4.70
CA LEU A 10 -2.35 21.66 -4.66
C LEU A 10 -2.96 21.76 -6.07
N LYS A 11 -2.24 22.37 -7.03
CA LYS A 11 -2.66 22.48 -8.42
C LYS A 11 -2.86 21.10 -9.07
N SER A 12 -1.90 20.18 -8.90
CA SER A 12 -1.97 18.82 -9.41
C SER A 12 -3.19 18.10 -8.84
N ASN A 13 -3.37 18.15 -7.53
CA ASN A 13 -4.49 17.52 -6.84
C ASN A 13 -5.86 18.08 -7.28
N ILE A 14 -5.99 19.40 -7.44
CA ILE A 14 -7.26 19.99 -7.93
C ILE A 14 -7.57 19.50 -9.36
N LYS A 15 -6.58 19.47 -10.26
CA LYS A 15 -6.76 18.93 -11.62
C LYS A 15 -7.19 17.48 -11.61
N TYR A 16 -6.53 16.68 -10.80
CA TYR A 16 -6.86 15.26 -10.63
C TYR A 16 -8.29 15.08 -10.08
N LEU A 17 -8.65 15.76 -8.99
CA LEU A 17 -9.96 15.66 -8.35
C LEU A 17 -11.10 16.12 -9.27
N ILE A 18 -10.91 17.18 -10.07
CA ILE A 18 -11.88 17.59 -11.08
C ILE A 18 -12.12 16.43 -12.06
N LYS A 19 -11.04 15.85 -12.59
CA LYS A 19 -11.12 14.77 -13.59
C LYS A 19 -11.71 13.48 -13.01
N SER A 20 -11.20 13.01 -11.88
CA SER A 20 -11.57 11.71 -11.28
C SER A 20 -13.01 11.70 -10.75
N ARG A 21 -13.54 12.86 -10.35
CA ARG A 21 -14.91 12.98 -9.82
C ARG A 21 -15.94 13.47 -10.85
N GLY A 22 -15.53 13.62 -12.11
CA GLY A 22 -16.42 14.10 -13.17
C GLY A 22 -16.92 15.53 -12.98
N GLU A 23 -16.18 16.34 -12.20
CA GLU A 23 -16.50 17.73 -11.93
C GLU A 23 -15.94 18.67 -12.98
N THR A 24 -16.32 19.94 -12.92
CA THR A 24 -15.84 21.00 -13.80
C THR A 24 -15.32 22.18 -12.99
N GLN A 25 -14.52 23.03 -13.61
CA GLN A 25 -14.14 24.30 -12.97
C GLN A 25 -15.34 25.19 -12.67
N ILE A 26 -16.41 25.06 -13.45
CA ILE A 26 -17.66 25.82 -13.25
C ILE A 26 -18.39 25.34 -12.02
N SER A 27 -18.56 24.01 -11.85
CA SER A 27 -19.21 23.43 -10.68
C SER A 27 -18.41 23.72 -9.40
N LEU A 28 -17.06 23.62 -9.46
CA LEU A 28 -16.20 24.01 -8.34
C LEU A 28 -16.39 25.50 -7.96
N CYS A 29 -16.44 26.40 -8.93
CA CYS A 29 -16.66 27.84 -8.64
C CYS A 29 -18.03 28.09 -8.02
N SER A 30 -19.10 27.54 -8.59
CA SER A 30 -20.47 27.79 -8.13
C SER A 30 -20.73 27.26 -6.73
N SER A 31 -20.23 26.06 -6.43
CA SER A 31 -20.46 25.40 -5.12
C SER A 31 -19.51 25.90 -4.03
N SER A 32 -18.26 26.25 -4.35
CA SER A 32 -17.31 26.76 -3.35
C SER A 32 -17.44 28.28 -3.10
N GLY A 33 -18.18 28.99 -3.95
CA GLY A 33 -18.26 30.47 -3.91
C GLY A 33 -16.95 31.16 -4.25
N LEU A 34 -16.05 30.49 -4.99
CA LEU A 34 -14.81 31.07 -5.50
C LEU A 34 -15.02 31.61 -6.92
N THR A 35 -14.28 32.69 -7.26
CA THR A 35 -14.36 33.24 -8.60
C THR A 35 -13.62 32.36 -9.62
N ARG A 36 -14.08 32.38 -10.87
CA ARG A 36 -13.40 31.66 -11.97
C ARG A 36 -11.94 32.10 -12.12
N THR A 37 -11.67 33.40 -11.95
CA THR A 37 -10.32 33.94 -12.01
C THR A 37 -9.42 33.35 -10.93
N THR A 38 -9.92 33.16 -9.72
CA THR A 38 -9.18 32.54 -8.60
C THR A 38 -8.79 31.11 -8.95
N ILE A 39 -9.78 30.29 -9.37
CA ILE A 39 -9.52 28.89 -9.73
C ILE A 39 -8.57 28.79 -10.92
N TYR A 40 -8.81 29.60 -11.98
CA TYR A 40 -7.95 29.64 -13.15
C TYR A 40 -6.49 29.98 -12.79
N ASN A 41 -6.27 31.01 -11.98
CA ASN A 41 -4.91 31.40 -11.57
C ASN A 41 -4.19 30.32 -10.76
N ILE A 42 -4.91 29.55 -9.93
CA ILE A 42 -4.35 28.41 -9.20
C ILE A 42 -3.96 27.30 -10.19
N LEU A 43 -4.86 26.93 -11.09
CA LEU A 43 -4.64 25.83 -12.04
C LEU A 43 -3.55 26.14 -13.07
N GLU A 44 -3.35 27.41 -13.42
CA GLU A 44 -2.26 27.85 -14.31
C GLU A 44 -0.94 28.08 -13.56
N GLY A 45 -0.93 27.96 -12.22
CA GLY A 45 0.28 28.19 -11.43
C GLY A 45 0.71 29.65 -11.35
N ARG A 46 -0.22 30.59 -11.59
CA ARG A 46 0.06 32.03 -11.53
C ARG A 46 0.13 32.56 -10.10
N VAL A 47 -0.30 31.76 -9.12
CA VAL A 47 -0.30 32.07 -7.69
C VAL A 47 0.78 31.27 -7.00
N VAL A 48 1.68 31.92 -6.29
CA VAL A 48 2.76 31.27 -5.54
C VAL A 48 2.30 30.84 -4.14
N ASN A 49 1.27 31.46 -3.60
CA ASN A 49 0.73 31.16 -2.29
C ASN A 49 -0.78 31.33 -2.31
N VAL A 50 -1.50 30.22 -2.05
CA VAL A 50 -2.96 30.23 -2.00
C VAL A 50 -3.41 30.46 -0.56
N GLN A 51 -4.42 31.33 -0.37
CA GLN A 51 -4.96 31.61 0.96
C GLN A 51 -5.62 30.39 1.57
N GLN A 52 -5.44 30.16 2.88
CA GLN A 52 -5.99 29.02 3.59
C GLN A 52 -7.53 28.93 3.52
N SER A 53 -8.22 30.09 3.49
CA SER A 53 -9.67 30.13 3.26
C SER A 53 -10.08 29.58 1.90
N THR A 54 -9.28 29.85 0.86
CA THR A 54 -9.50 29.30 -0.49
C THR A 54 -9.26 27.79 -0.51
N ILE A 55 -8.17 27.32 0.12
CA ILE A 55 -7.86 25.89 0.22
C ILE A 55 -8.97 25.13 0.93
N ARG A 56 -9.48 25.66 2.05
CA ARG A 56 -10.61 25.06 2.77
C ARG A 56 -11.85 24.93 1.90
N LYS A 57 -12.26 25.99 1.20
CA LYS A 57 -13.42 25.93 0.31
C LYS A 57 -13.29 24.89 -0.81
N ILE A 58 -12.09 24.74 -1.37
CA ILE A 58 -11.81 23.71 -2.38
C ILE A 58 -11.86 22.31 -1.74
N SER A 59 -11.26 22.16 -0.57
CA SER A 59 -11.24 20.89 0.17
C SER A 59 -12.65 20.47 0.60
N ASP A 60 -13.46 21.39 1.08
CA ASP A 60 -14.86 21.15 1.46
C ASP A 60 -15.70 20.69 0.25
N PHE A 61 -15.49 21.31 -0.92
CA PHE A 61 -16.16 20.91 -2.15
C PHE A 61 -15.84 19.47 -2.55
N PHE A 62 -14.57 19.09 -2.47
CA PHE A 62 -14.14 17.72 -2.81
C PHE A 62 -14.30 16.72 -1.65
N GLY A 63 -14.63 17.17 -0.45
CA GLY A 63 -14.70 16.31 0.74
C GLY A 63 -13.36 15.72 1.15
N VAL A 64 -12.26 16.45 0.96
CA VAL A 64 -10.89 16.02 1.30
C VAL A 64 -10.29 16.89 2.41
N SER A 65 -9.27 16.37 3.09
CA SER A 65 -8.57 17.13 4.13
C SER A 65 -7.81 18.32 3.54
N TYR A 66 -8.00 19.52 4.13
CA TYR A 66 -7.29 20.74 3.71
C TYR A 66 -5.78 20.69 3.97
N LYS A 67 -5.31 19.78 4.83
CA LYS A 67 -3.88 19.53 5.03
C LYS A 67 -3.33 18.60 3.94
N GLU A 68 -4.10 17.56 3.62
CA GLU A 68 -3.67 16.56 2.64
C GLU A 68 -3.65 17.10 1.22
N ILE A 69 -4.58 17.99 0.85
CA ILE A 69 -4.64 18.55 -0.52
C ILE A 69 -3.38 19.32 -0.92
N GLU A 70 -2.58 19.79 0.05
CA GLU A 70 -1.30 20.48 -0.18
C GLU A 70 -0.08 19.54 -0.06
N THR A 71 -0.22 18.33 0.51
CA THR A 71 0.92 17.50 0.91
C THR A 71 0.91 16.10 0.31
N VAL A 72 -0.27 15.50 0.15
CA VAL A 72 -0.44 14.14 -0.36
C VAL A 72 -0.65 14.18 -1.87
N ASP A 73 -0.15 13.20 -2.60
CA ASP A 73 -0.49 12.96 -3.99
C ASP A 73 -1.76 12.11 -4.04
N PHE A 74 -2.89 12.72 -4.43
CA PHE A 74 -4.17 12.00 -4.47
C PHE A 74 -4.23 10.98 -5.61
N GLU A 75 -3.59 11.27 -6.75
CA GLU A 75 -3.55 10.33 -7.86
C GLU A 75 -2.78 9.07 -7.46
N GLU A 76 -1.60 9.23 -6.88
CA GLU A 76 -0.79 8.12 -6.37
C GLU A 76 -1.53 7.35 -5.26
N ARG A 77 -2.14 8.06 -4.30
CA ARG A 77 -2.89 7.45 -3.21
C ARG A 77 -4.09 6.64 -3.72
N GLU A 78 -4.90 7.19 -4.63
CA GLU A 78 -6.07 6.49 -5.18
C GLU A 78 -5.67 5.29 -6.05
N VAL A 79 -4.54 5.36 -6.76
CA VAL A 79 -3.97 4.20 -7.47
C VAL A 79 -3.61 3.09 -6.48
N ILE A 80 -2.92 3.43 -5.39
CA ILE A 80 -2.60 2.46 -4.32
C ILE A 80 -3.87 1.92 -3.67
N GLU A 81 -4.82 2.79 -3.29
CA GLU A 81 -6.08 2.40 -2.66
C GLU A 81 -6.95 1.55 -3.59
N SER A 82 -6.98 1.82 -4.89
CA SER A 82 -7.72 1.01 -5.87
C SER A 82 -7.09 -0.37 -6.11
N SER A 83 -5.79 -0.52 -5.86
CA SER A 83 -5.10 -1.81 -5.91
C SER A 83 -5.33 -2.68 -4.67
N VAL A 84 -5.95 -2.10 -3.62
CA VAL A 84 -6.24 -2.76 -2.35
C VAL A 84 -7.74 -2.94 -2.17
N SER A 85 -8.21 -4.18 -2.09
CA SER A 85 -9.59 -4.45 -1.66
C SER A 85 -9.64 -4.60 -0.13
N LEU A 86 -10.85 -4.54 0.44
CA LEU A 86 -11.09 -4.87 1.86
C LEU A 86 -10.69 -6.31 2.19
N LEU A 87 -10.65 -7.20 1.18
CA LEU A 87 -10.30 -8.61 1.29
C LEU A 87 -8.84 -8.89 0.87
N GLY A 88 -8.09 -7.87 0.44
CA GLY A 88 -6.70 -8.03 0.01
C GLY A 88 -6.37 -7.38 -1.32
N ASN A 89 -5.44 -7.97 -2.06
CA ASN A 89 -4.96 -7.46 -3.34
C ASN A 89 -6.03 -7.54 -4.45
N MET A 90 -6.31 -6.42 -5.14
CA MET A 90 -7.23 -6.37 -6.30
C MET A 90 -6.74 -7.19 -7.50
N ASN A 91 -5.43 -7.40 -7.64
CA ASN A 91 -4.86 -8.35 -8.57
C ASN A 91 -4.48 -9.64 -7.82
N PRO A 92 -5.39 -10.61 -7.71
CA PRO A 92 -5.18 -11.80 -6.89
C PRO A 92 -3.99 -12.67 -7.37
N ALA A 93 -3.57 -12.50 -8.62
CA ALA A 93 -2.41 -13.21 -9.15
C ALA A 93 -1.08 -12.56 -8.75
N ALA A 94 -1.04 -11.28 -8.41
CA ALA A 94 0.18 -10.57 -8.06
C ALA A 94 0.55 -10.79 -6.58
N VAL A 95 1.76 -11.28 -6.36
CA VAL A 95 2.31 -11.58 -5.03
C VAL A 95 3.59 -10.78 -4.83
N PRO A 96 3.66 -9.85 -3.85
CA PRO A 96 4.87 -9.09 -3.58
C PRO A 96 5.95 -9.98 -2.95
N ILE A 97 7.19 -9.89 -3.45
CA ILE A 97 8.34 -10.64 -2.95
C ILE A 97 9.05 -9.79 -1.89
N ILE A 98 9.13 -10.32 -0.70
CA ILE A 98 9.80 -9.71 0.46
C ILE A 98 11.01 -10.57 0.80
N LYS A 99 12.18 -9.96 0.96
CA LYS A 99 13.36 -10.65 1.46
C LYS A 99 13.22 -10.96 2.95
N GLU A 100 13.78 -12.07 3.38
CA GLU A 100 13.75 -12.52 4.78
C GLU A 100 14.14 -11.42 5.77
N ASN A 101 15.23 -10.69 5.50
CA ASN A 101 15.76 -9.64 6.38
C ASN A 101 14.81 -8.43 6.56
N SER A 102 13.92 -8.17 5.62
CA SER A 102 12.93 -7.08 5.66
C SER A 102 11.51 -7.55 5.99
N LEU A 103 11.33 -8.86 6.21
CA LEU A 103 10.02 -9.49 6.40
C LEU A 103 9.25 -8.89 7.57
N VAL A 104 9.85 -8.88 8.75
CA VAL A 104 9.19 -8.41 9.99
C VAL A 104 8.72 -6.96 9.86
N GLN A 105 9.52 -6.08 9.25
CA GLN A 105 9.17 -4.67 9.04
C GLN A 105 8.04 -4.48 8.01
N SER A 106 7.86 -5.47 7.13
CA SER A 106 6.87 -5.42 6.06
C SER A 106 5.53 -6.03 6.46
N LEU A 107 5.46 -6.75 7.59
CA LEU A 107 4.23 -7.42 8.02
C LEU A 107 3.10 -6.46 8.39
N ASP A 108 3.41 -5.26 8.85
CA ASP A 108 2.40 -4.24 9.20
C ASP A 108 1.84 -3.51 7.98
N LYS A 109 2.51 -3.64 6.82
CA LYS A 109 2.07 -3.01 5.57
C LYS A 109 0.91 -3.76 4.94
N ARG A 110 0.06 -3.02 4.24
CA ARG A 110 -1.02 -3.61 3.43
C ARG A 110 -0.44 -4.29 2.20
N ILE A 111 -1.10 -5.35 1.72
CA ILE A 111 -0.66 -6.08 0.51
C ILE A 111 -0.54 -5.16 -0.71
N GLY A 112 -1.48 -4.22 -0.89
CA GLY A 112 -1.42 -3.26 -2.00
C GLY A 112 -0.19 -2.33 -1.95
N GLU A 113 0.23 -1.90 -0.77
CA GLU A 113 1.48 -1.12 -0.59
C GLU A 113 2.71 -1.95 -0.94
N LEU A 114 2.70 -3.23 -0.55
CA LEU A 114 3.76 -4.16 -0.88
C LEU A 114 3.83 -4.43 -2.39
N VAL A 115 2.68 -4.64 -3.04
CA VAL A 115 2.58 -4.82 -4.50
C VAL A 115 3.12 -3.61 -5.27
N ALA A 116 2.88 -2.39 -4.77
CA ALA A 116 3.36 -1.17 -5.40
C ALA A 116 4.88 -0.92 -5.21
N THR A 117 5.50 -1.52 -4.18
CA THR A 117 6.87 -1.16 -3.75
C THR A 117 7.88 -2.29 -3.82
N HIS A 118 7.45 -3.54 -4.06
CA HIS A 118 8.31 -4.71 -4.08
C HIS A 118 8.28 -5.41 -5.44
N PRO A 119 9.30 -6.19 -5.78
CA PRO A 119 9.26 -7.11 -6.92
C PRO A 119 8.06 -8.05 -6.81
N LEU A 120 7.51 -8.45 -7.95
CA LEU A 120 6.31 -9.27 -8.00
C LEU A 120 6.60 -10.65 -8.57
N THR A 121 5.90 -11.64 -8.04
CA THR A 121 5.65 -12.93 -8.67
C THR A 121 4.15 -13.14 -8.84
N TYR A 122 3.73 -14.27 -9.39
CA TYR A 122 2.32 -14.56 -9.65
C TYR A 122 1.93 -15.89 -9.03
N PHE A 123 0.74 -15.94 -8.45
CA PHE A 123 0.12 -17.16 -7.95
C PHE A 123 -1.27 -17.31 -8.56
N PHE A 124 -1.51 -18.43 -9.26
CA PHE A 124 -2.76 -18.70 -9.97
C PHE A 124 -3.65 -19.66 -9.17
N GLY A 125 -4.03 -19.26 -7.97
CA GLY A 125 -4.92 -19.99 -7.08
C GLY A 125 -6.02 -19.11 -6.51
N THR A 126 -6.83 -19.68 -5.62
CA THR A 126 -7.96 -18.99 -4.99
C THR A 126 -7.59 -18.29 -3.67
N ALA A 127 -6.33 -18.39 -3.23
CA ALA A 127 -5.89 -17.77 -1.99
C ALA A 127 -5.72 -16.25 -2.16
N CYS A 128 -6.09 -15.49 -1.14
CA CYS A 128 -5.92 -14.03 -1.06
C CYS A 128 -4.92 -13.68 0.06
N ASN A 129 -4.51 -12.40 0.13
CA ASN A 129 -3.55 -11.89 1.11
C ASN A 129 -2.19 -12.62 1.08
N LEU A 130 -1.68 -12.83 -0.13
CA LEU A 130 -0.44 -13.55 -0.36
C LEU A 130 0.77 -12.62 -0.32
N ILE A 131 1.86 -13.12 0.27
CA ILE A 131 3.21 -12.57 0.19
C ILE A 131 4.17 -13.66 -0.23
N GLY A 132 5.18 -13.33 -1.00
CA GLY A 132 6.32 -14.18 -1.31
C GLY A 132 7.46 -13.86 -0.34
N VAL A 133 8.00 -14.85 0.32
CA VAL A 133 9.16 -14.72 1.21
C VAL A 133 10.36 -15.36 0.51
N LEU A 134 11.33 -14.50 0.12
CA LEU A 134 12.58 -14.96 -0.45
C LEU A 134 13.56 -15.26 0.68
N LEU A 135 13.93 -16.53 0.82
CA LEU A 135 14.82 -16.99 1.87
C LEU A 135 16.26 -16.53 1.59
N GLU A 136 16.91 -15.97 2.59
CA GLU A 136 18.32 -15.61 2.58
C GLU A 136 19.15 -16.64 3.37
N ASN A 137 18.51 -17.37 4.27
CA ASN A 137 19.09 -18.43 5.07
C ASN A 137 18.36 -19.76 4.83
N GLU A 138 19.06 -20.85 5.06
CA GLU A 138 18.49 -22.19 5.00
C GLU A 138 17.52 -22.41 6.19
N ILE A 139 16.33 -22.95 5.88
CA ILE A 139 15.44 -23.51 6.90
C ILE A 139 15.81 -25.01 7.03
N LYS A 140 16.44 -25.37 8.13
CA LYS A 140 17.08 -26.68 8.38
C LYS A 140 16.27 -27.86 7.81
N GLY A 141 16.83 -28.51 6.80
CA GLY A 141 16.35 -29.75 6.22
C GLY A 141 15.09 -29.63 5.35
N VAL A 142 14.65 -28.40 5.01
CA VAL A 142 13.43 -28.17 4.23
C VAL A 142 13.71 -27.28 3.02
N ASN A 143 14.21 -26.07 3.22
CA ASN A 143 14.42 -25.09 2.14
C ASN A 143 15.84 -24.52 2.20
N GLU A 144 16.34 -24.14 1.03
CA GLU A 144 17.67 -23.54 0.85
C GLU A 144 17.58 -22.01 0.67
N SER A 145 18.72 -21.35 0.80
CA SER A 145 18.83 -19.93 0.48
C SER A 145 18.52 -19.71 -1.02
N GLY A 146 17.66 -18.73 -1.29
CA GLY A 146 17.15 -18.44 -2.64
C GLY A 146 15.80 -19.05 -2.96
N ASP A 147 15.29 -19.95 -2.12
CA ASP A 147 13.93 -20.46 -2.26
C ASP A 147 12.89 -19.39 -1.98
N LEU A 148 11.75 -19.49 -2.67
CA LEU A 148 10.64 -18.56 -2.54
C LEU A 148 9.42 -19.29 -1.95
N LEU A 149 9.01 -18.88 -0.76
CA LEU A 149 7.79 -19.38 -0.11
C LEU A 149 6.63 -18.42 -0.38
N ILE A 150 5.53 -18.90 -0.96
CA ILE A 150 4.30 -18.13 -1.09
C ILE A 150 3.43 -18.42 0.12
N VAL A 151 3.17 -17.38 0.90
CA VAL A 151 2.55 -17.47 2.22
C VAL A 151 1.25 -16.66 2.23
N LYS A 152 0.17 -17.27 2.68
CA LYS A 152 -1.07 -16.58 2.99
C LYS A 152 -0.93 -15.91 4.36
N LYS A 153 -0.80 -14.59 4.35
CA LYS A 153 -0.60 -13.79 5.55
C LYS A 153 -1.78 -13.92 6.51
N GLY A 154 -1.47 -14.13 7.80
CA GLY A 154 -2.44 -14.17 8.89
C GLY A 154 -2.55 -15.53 9.59
N LEU A 155 -3.31 -15.53 10.68
CA LEU A 155 -3.57 -16.75 11.45
C LEU A 155 -4.53 -17.66 10.68
N SER A 156 -4.18 -18.93 10.55
CA SER A 156 -5.02 -19.99 10.00
C SER A 156 -5.13 -21.11 11.02
N ASN A 157 -6.35 -21.60 11.22
CA ASN A 157 -6.60 -22.79 12.06
C ASN A 157 -6.44 -24.10 11.28
N SER A 158 -5.81 -24.06 10.10
CA SER A 158 -5.55 -25.24 9.29
C SER A 158 -4.39 -26.07 9.85
N ASN A 159 -4.41 -27.38 9.58
CA ASN A 159 -3.30 -28.29 9.90
C ASN A 159 -2.20 -28.26 8.83
N LYS A 160 -2.13 -27.17 8.05
CA LYS A 160 -1.13 -26.98 7.02
C LYS A 160 0.15 -26.36 7.59
N GLU A 161 1.21 -26.43 6.81
CA GLU A 161 2.50 -25.83 7.14
C GLU A 161 2.39 -24.32 7.27
N LYS A 162 2.99 -23.79 8.32
CA LYS A 162 3.01 -22.37 8.64
C LYS A 162 4.44 -21.88 8.72
N LEU A 163 4.68 -20.75 8.11
CA LEU A 163 5.94 -20.03 8.27
C LEU A 163 5.88 -19.20 9.55
N VAL A 164 6.88 -19.33 10.38
CA VAL A 164 6.95 -18.73 11.70
C VAL A 164 8.31 -18.04 11.88
N TYR A 165 8.31 -16.87 12.49
CA TYR A 165 9.51 -16.13 12.85
C TYR A 165 9.75 -16.21 14.36
N ASP A 166 10.90 -16.70 14.76
CA ASP A 166 11.36 -16.71 16.13
C ASP A 166 12.12 -15.41 16.42
N LYS A 167 11.61 -14.61 17.34
CA LYS A 167 12.20 -13.33 17.75
C LYS A 167 13.51 -13.51 18.52
N THR A 168 13.71 -14.65 19.17
CA THR A 168 14.89 -14.96 19.97
C THR A 168 16.08 -15.30 19.09
N THR A 169 15.88 -16.24 18.17
CA THR A 169 16.91 -16.67 17.22
C THR A 169 17.02 -15.77 15.99
N LYS A 170 16.02 -14.91 15.78
CA LYS A 170 15.82 -14.07 14.58
C LYS A 170 15.80 -14.88 13.28
N GLY A 171 15.28 -16.10 13.34
CA GLY A 171 15.23 -17.03 12.22
C GLY A 171 13.80 -17.43 11.84
N LEU A 172 13.66 -17.95 10.63
CA LEU A 172 12.44 -18.56 10.16
C LEU A 172 12.43 -20.07 10.39
N PHE A 173 11.28 -20.63 10.68
CA PHE A 173 11.07 -22.06 10.71
C PHE A 173 9.65 -22.43 10.24
N ILE A 174 9.49 -23.67 9.82
CA ILE A 174 8.20 -24.21 9.35
C ILE A 174 7.66 -25.15 10.41
N THR A 175 6.35 -25.06 10.69
CA THR A 175 5.66 -25.93 11.61
C THR A 175 4.24 -26.23 11.16
N THR A 176 3.74 -27.42 11.48
CA THR A 176 2.33 -27.80 11.28
C THR A 176 1.51 -27.64 12.56
N GLU A 177 2.16 -27.41 13.69
CA GLU A 177 1.48 -27.27 14.96
C GLU A 177 0.67 -25.97 15.05
N SER A 178 -0.42 -26.00 15.81
CA SER A 178 -1.12 -24.81 16.24
C SER A 178 -0.21 -24.10 17.26
N CYS A 179 0.66 -23.21 16.77
CA CYS A 179 1.50 -22.40 17.63
C CYS A 179 0.59 -21.56 18.53
N CYS A 180 0.54 -21.93 19.80
CA CYS A 180 0.03 -21.05 20.84
C CYS A 180 0.90 -19.78 20.77
N CYS A 181 0.27 -18.62 20.61
CA CYS A 181 0.93 -17.32 20.54
C CYS A 181 1.75 -17.12 21.82
N SER A 182 3.04 -17.49 21.77
CA SER A 182 4.00 -17.02 22.76
C SER A 182 4.51 -15.67 22.28
N ASP A 183 4.84 -14.77 23.19
CA ASP A 183 5.40 -13.44 22.85
C ASP A 183 6.72 -13.53 22.08
N GLU A 184 7.35 -14.70 22.07
CA GLU A 184 8.63 -14.98 21.42
C GLU A 184 8.49 -15.41 19.96
N VAL A 185 7.30 -15.81 19.52
CA VAL A 185 7.06 -16.41 18.22
C VAL A 185 6.00 -15.61 17.45
N LEU A 186 6.32 -15.26 16.21
CA LEU A 186 5.41 -14.54 15.31
C LEU A 186 5.01 -15.44 14.14
N VAL A 187 3.74 -15.81 14.07
CA VAL A 187 3.20 -16.56 12.93
C VAL A 187 3.03 -15.62 11.75
N ILE A 188 3.75 -15.87 10.66
CA ILE A 188 3.67 -15.09 9.41
C ILE A 188 2.40 -15.48 8.64
N GLY A 189 2.19 -16.78 8.47
CA GLY A 189 1.03 -17.30 7.77
C GLY A 189 1.17 -18.74 7.32
N GLU A 190 0.19 -19.20 6.55
CA GLU A 190 0.13 -20.55 5.97
C GLU A 190 0.91 -20.60 4.65
N ILE A 191 1.79 -21.58 4.46
CA ILE A 191 2.51 -21.82 3.21
C ILE A 191 1.53 -22.41 2.19
N VAL A 192 1.38 -21.78 1.04
CA VAL A 192 0.47 -22.23 -0.03
C VAL A 192 1.22 -22.79 -1.24
N GLU A 193 2.47 -22.38 -1.44
CA GLU A 193 3.33 -22.86 -2.52
C GLU A 193 4.80 -22.64 -2.15
N GLU A 194 5.65 -23.59 -2.53
CA GLU A 194 7.10 -23.51 -2.41
C GLU A 194 7.74 -23.56 -3.80
N ARG A 195 8.69 -22.68 -4.04
CA ARG A 195 9.44 -22.61 -5.31
C ARG A 195 10.91 -22.69 -5.01
N PHE A 196 11.49 -23.80 -5.41
CA PHE A 196 12.89 -24.09 -5.19
C PHE A 196 13.76 -23.40 -6.25
N ASN A 197 14.85 -22.83 -5.81
CA ASN A 197 15.86 -22.27 -6.69
C ASN A 197 16.74 -23.42 -7.18
N GLY A 198 16.36 -24.05 -8.30
CA GLY A 198 17.07 -25.18 -8.90
C GLY A 198 18.36 -24.81 -9.62
#